data_f15dcc22d1eb7f1aa34d624d02260d81
#
_entry.id   f15dcc22d1eb7f1aa34d624d02260d81
#
_cell.length_a   1.000
_cell.length_b   1.000
_cell.length_c   1.000
_cell.angle_alpha   90.00
_cell.angle_beta   90.00
_cell.angle_gamma   90.00
#
_symmetry.space_group_name_H-M   'P 1'
#
loop_
_entity.id
_entity.type
_entity.pdbx_description
1 polymer ?
#
loop_
_entity_poly.entity_id
_entity_poly.type
_entity_poly.pdbx_seq_one_letter_code
_entity_poly.pdbx_strand_id
1 'polypeptide(L)'
;MSNVILQLNNLTKKFGNLTAVSKLSLTINKGKVYGLLGPNGSGKSTTLGMVLSVVNPTSGTFKWYEGNLTSHQALKKIGAIIERPNFYPYMSALQNLKLICKIKQCSFDKIEEQLKLVNLWDRRNSKFSTFSLGMKQRLAIAAALVNKP
;
A
#
# COMPACT_ATOMS: atom_id res chain seq x y z
N MET A 1 11.98 -16.54 -15.68
CA MET A 1 11.78 -15.40 -14.73
C MET A 1 10.69 -15.79 -13.77
N SER A 2 10.93 -15.66 -12.48
CA SER A 2 9.93 -15.97 -11.46
C SER A 2 8.67 -15.09 -11.61
N ASN A 3 7.53 -15.72 -11.40
CA ASN A 3 6.22 -15.07 -11.53
C ASN A 3 5.62 -14.72 -10.16
N VAL A 4 6.27 -15.08 -9.06
CA VAL A 4 5.76 -14.89 -7.70
C VAL A 4 6.14 -13.49 -7.19
N ILE A 5 5.14 -12.73 -6.79
CA ILE A 5 5.31 -11.38 -6.22
C ILE A 5 5.29 -11.41 -4.70
N LEU A 6 4.39 -12.19 -4.10
CA LEU A 6 4.26 -12.31 -2.66
C LEU A 6 3.95 -13.76 -2.28
N GLN A 7 4.64 -14.28 -1.28
CA GLN A 7 4.38 -15.59 -0.70
C GLN A 7 4.22 -15.48 0.81
N LEU A 8 3.14 -16.03 1.33
CA LEU A 8 2.84 -16.15 2.76
C LEU A 8 2.96 -17.62 3.16
N ASN A 9 3.63 -17.90 4.28
CA ASN A 9 3.79 -19.25 4.82
C ASN A 9 3.34 -19.30 6.27
N ASN A 10 2.18 -19.93 6.53
CA ASN A 10 1.59 -20.09 7.86
C ASN A 10 1.51 -18.80 8.67
N LEU A 11 1.25 -17.65 7.99
CA LEU A 11 1.25 -16.35 8.59
C LEU A 11 0.16 -16.24 9.65
N THR A 12 0.53 -15.90 10.87
CA THR A 12 -0.36 -15.84 12.03
C THR A 12 -0.21 -14.52 12.78
N LYS A 13 -1.33 -13.93 13.19
CA LYS A 13 -1.35 -12.79 14.09
C LYS A 13 -2.29 -12.99 15.25
N LYS A 14 -1.76 -12.83 16.45
CA LYS A 14 -2.53 -12.80 17.71
C LYS A 14 -2.42 -11.43 18.36
N PHE A 15 -3.50 -10.95 18.94
CA PHE A 15 -3.57 -9.79 19.81
C PHE A 15 -4.10 -10.26 21.17
N GLY A 16 -3.20 -10.47 22.13
CA GLY A 16 -3.54 -11.18 23.37
C GLY A 16 -4.14 -12.55 23.07
N ASN A 17 -5.36 -12.77 23.57
CA ASN A 17 -6.09 -14.03 23.36
C ASN A 17 -6.81 -14.13 22.01
N LEU A 18 -6.93 -13.02 21.27
CA LEU A 18 -7.60 -13.00 19.97
C LEU A 18 -6.65 -13.41 18.86
N THR A 19 -6.99 -14.48 18.13
CA THR A 19 -6.28 -14.86 16.89
C THR A 19 -6.95 -14.17 15.70
N ALA A 20 -6.37 -13.09 15.20
CA ALA A 20 -6.91 -12.31 14.08
C ALA A 20 -6.61 -12.94 12.71
N VAL A 21 -5.47 -13.62 12.56
CA VAL A 21 -5.10 -14.38 11.36
C VAL A 21 -4.45 -15.69 11.84
N SER A 22 -4.89 -16.82 11.28
CA SER A 22 -4.39 -18.16 11.69
C SER A 22 -3.81 -18.90 10.48
N LYS A 23 -2.51 -19.17 10.51
CA LYS A 23 -1.76 -20.02 9.57
C LYS A 23 -2.09 -19.77 8.08
N LEU A 24 -2.24 -18.50 7.70
CA LEU A 24 -2.55 -18.12 6.32
C LEU A 24 -1.36 -18.40 5.42
N SER A 25 -1.57 -19.24 4.39
CA SER A 25 -0.60 -19.50 3.33
C SER A 25 -1.22 -19.12 1.99
N LEU A 26 -0.50 -18.31 1.20
CA LEU A 26 -0.99 -17.77 -0.07
C LEU A 26 0.20 -17.40 -0.95
N THR A 27 0.07 -17.67 -2.26
CA THR A 27 1.04 -17.22 -3.27
C THR A 27 0.34 -16.29 -4.25
N ILE A 28 0.91 -15.10 -4.45
CA ILE A 28 0.43 -14.07 -5.37
C ILE A 28 1.39 -13.95 -6.53
N ASN A 29 0.86 -14.13 -7.75
CA ASN A 29 1.63 -14.09 -8.98
C ASN A 29 1.43 -12.76 -9.74
N LYS A 30 2.43 -12.39 -10.51
CA LYS A 30 2.43 -11.21 -11.38
C LYS A 30 1.27 -11.26 -12.40
N GLY A 31 0.66 -10.11 -12.66
CA GLY A 31 -0.39 -9.96 -13.68
C GLY A 31 -1.72 -10.61 -13.32
N LYS A 32 -1.95 -10.97 -12.06
CA LYS A 32 -3.21 -11.51 -11.57
C LYS A 32 -3.87 -10.54 -10.60
N VAL A 33 -5.20 -10.62 -10.51
CA VAL A 33 -6.01 -9.92 -9.52
C VAL A 33 -6.48 -10.93 -8.49
N TYR A 34 -6.26 -10.63 -7.20
CA TYR A 34 -6.67 -11.47 -6.09
C TYR A 34 -7.67 -10.73 -5.21
N GLY A 35 -8.79 -11.36 -4.90
CA GLY A 35 -9.78 -10.86 -3.95
C GLY A 35 -9.60 -11.50 -2.57
N LEU A 36 -9.40 -10.68 -1.54
CA LEU A 36 -9.42 -11.13 -0.15
C LEU A 36 -10.80 -10.82 0.45
N LEU A 37 -11.66 -11.83 0.49
CA LEU A 37 -13.06 -11.71 0.90
C LEU A 37 -13.28 -12.21 2.33
N GLY A 38 -14.27 -11.66 2.98
CA GLY A 38 -14.69 -12.06 4.33
C GLY A 38 -15.44 -10.96 5.07
N PRO A 39 -16.16 -11.28 6.16
CA PRO A 39 -16.87 -10.31 6.98
C PRO A 39 -15.92 -9.34 7.69
N ASN A 40 -16.48 -8.29 8.30
CA ASN A 40 -15.71 -7.39 9.16
C ASN A 40 -15.11 -8.20 10.33
N GLY A 41 -13.85 -7.91 10.69
CA GLY A 41 -13.14 -8.65 11.73
C GLY A 41 -12.47 -9.95 11.27
N SER A 42 -12.62 -10.39 10.01
CA SER A 42 -11.99 -11.65 9.51
C SER A 42 -10.47 -11.56 9.26
N GLY A 43 -9.80 -10.50 9.68
CA GLY A 43 -8.33 -10.38 9.56
C GLY A 43 -7.80 -9.80 8.25
N LYS A 44 -8.66 -9.31 7.33
CA LYS A 44 -8.22 -8.76 6.03
C LYS A 44 -7.23 -7.59 6.19
N SER A 45 -7.61 -6.55 6.93
CA SER A 45 -6.73 -5.39 7.18
C SER A 45 -5.49 -5.79 7.97
N THR A 46 -5.61 -6.74 8.90
CA THR A 46 -4.45 -7.29 9.64
C THR A 46 -3.48 -8.00 8.71
N THR A 47 -3.98 -8.80 7.76
CA THR A 47 -3.15 -9.47 6.76
C THR A 47 -2.41 -8.46 5.88
N LEU A 48 -3.12 -7.45 5.36
CA LEU A 48 -2.49 -6.36 4.61
C LEU A 48 -1.47 -5.60 5.46
N GLY A 49 -1.78 -5.30 6.72
CA GLY A 49 -0.86 -4.65 7.66
C GLY A 49 0.42 -5.46 7.88
N MET A 50 0.33 -6.79 7.96
CA MET A 50 1.52 -7.65 8.11
C MET A 50 2.41 -7.61 6.87
N VAL A 51 1.85 -7.81 5.66
CA VAL A 51 2.66 -7.84 4.43
C VAL A 51 3.24 -6.48 4.07
N LEU A 52 2.64 -5.39 4.53
CA LEU A 52 3.14 -4.03 4.40
C LEU A 52 4.04 -3.60 5.57
N SER A 53 4.38 -4.52 6.47
CA SER A 53 5.27 -4.27 7.64
C SER A 53 4.77 -3.19 8.60
N VAL A 54 3.46 -2.93 8.63
CA VAL A 54 2.79 -2.05 9.61
C VAL A 54 2.48 -2.82 10.89
N VAL A 55 2.23 -4.13 10.78
CA VAL A 55 1.94 -5.05 11.89
C VAL A 55 2.94 -6.21 11.83
N ASN A 56 3.63 -6.49 12.93
CA ASN A 56 4.50 -7.65 13.00
C ASN A 56 3.68 -8.94 13.15
N PRO A 57 3.94 -9.99 12.36
CA PRO A 57 3.34 -11.30 12.57
C PRO A 57 3.75 -11.89 13.92
N THR A 58 2.88 -12.72 14.50
CA THR A 58 3.20 -13.50 15.72
C THR A 58 4.02 -14.73 15.36
N SER A 59 3.71 -15.37 14.23
CA SER A 59 4.47 -16.50 13.68
C SER A 59 4.20 -16.64 12.18
N GLY A 60 4.94 -17.53 11.52
CA GLY A 60 4.96 -17.64 10.08
C GLY A 60 5.85 -16.59 9.43
N THR A 61 5.93 -16.63 8.11
CA THR A 61 6.81 -15.73 7.33
C THR A 61 6.11 -15.27 6.07
N PHE A 62 6.58 -14.17 5.51
CA PHE A 62 6.22 -13.76 4.15
C PHE A 62 7.46 -13.26 3.41
N LYS A 63 7.42 -13.38 2.08
CA LYS A 63 8.49 -12.96 1.20
C LYS A 63 7.93 -12.22 0.00
N TRP A 64 8.49 -11.05 -0.28
CA TRP A 64 8.28 -10.31 -1.51
C TRP A 64 9.30 -10.73 -2.56
N TYR A 65 8.88 -10.86 -3.83
CA TYR A 65 9.75 -11.17 -4.97
C TYR A 65 10.67 -12.35 -4.68
N GLU A 66 10.09 -13.46 -4.13
CA GLU A 66 10.79 -14.70 -3.75
C GLU A 66 11.94 -14.52 -2.73
N GLY A 67 11.96 -13.41 -2.02
CA GLY A 67 13.03 -13.10 -1.07
C GLY A 67 14.25 -12.43 -1.68
N ASN A 68 14.22 -12.08 -2.97
CA ASN A 68 15.29 -11.35 -3.64
C ASN A 68 15.43 -9.90 -3.16
N LEU A 69 14.43 -9.39 -2.44
CA LEU A 69 14.43 -8.05 -1.87
C LEU A 69 14.12 -8.13 -0.38
N THR A 70 14.76 -7.26 0.40
CA THR A 70 14.33 -7.02 1.78
C THR A 70 12.91 -6.40 1.78
N SER A 71 12.17 -6.54 2.87
CA SER A 71 10.84 -5.92 3.00
C SER A 71 10.89 -4.41 2.70
N HIS A 72 11.90 -3.70 3.20
CA HIS A 72 12.08 -2.27 2.94
C HIS A 72 12.28 -1.95 1.45
N GLN A 73 13.10 -2.73 0.75
CA GLN A 73 13.30 -2.57 -0.70
C GLN A 73 12.05 -2.90 -1.51
N ALA A 74 11.31 -3.95 -1.10
CA ALA A 74 10.07 -4.33 -1.73
C ALA A 74 8.99 -3.24 -1.56
N LEU A 75 8.83 -2.68 -0.37
CA LEU A 75 7.84 -1.64 -0.07
C LEU A 75 8.04 -0.37 -0.90
N LYS A 76 9.27 -0.04 -1.29
CA LYS A 76 9.54 1.06 -2.23
C LYS A 76 8.94 0.82 -3.61
N LYS A 77 8.79 -0.45 -4.03
CA LYS A 77 8.24 -0.85 -5.34
C LYS A 77 6.74 -1.13 -5.31
N ILE A 78 6.11 -1.15 -4.13
CA ILE A 78 4.70 -1.50 -3.97
C ILE A 78 3.88 -0.23 -3.81
N GLY A 79 2.74 -0.14 -4.51
CA GLY A 79 1.68 0.81 -4.22
C GLY A 79 0.69 0.18 -3.24
N ALA A 80 0.34 0.90 -2.17
CA ALA A 80 -0.62 0.41 -1.19
C ALA A 80 -1.57 1.52 -0.73
N ILE A 81 -2.81 1.13 -0.49
CA ILE A 81 -3.82 1.96 0.17
C ILE A 81 -4.41 1.09 1.28
N ILE A 82 -4.24 1.51 2.54
CA ILE A 82 -4.84 0.86 3.69
C ILE A 82 -5.85 1.82 4.30
N GLU A 83 -7.13 1.39 4.33
CA GLU A 83 -8.24 2.10 4.93
C GLU A 83 -8.39 3.56 4.44
N ARG A 84 -8.07 4.55 5.28
CA ARG A 84 -8.24 5.98 4.94
C ARG A 84 -6.94 6.59 4.43
N PRO A 85 -7.04 7.48 3.42
CA PRO A 85 -5.89 8.25 2.96
C PRO A 85 -5.29 9.11 4.08
N ASN A 86 -4.03 8.88 4.40
CA ASN A 86 -3.34 9.62 5.46
C ASN A 86 -2.22 10.49 4.86
N PHE A 87 -2.56 11.75 4.60
CA PHE A 87 -1.66 12.77 4.07
C PHE A 87 -1.55 13.94 5.04
N TYR A 88 -0.52 14.76 4.90
CA TYR A 88 -0.36 15.97 5.68
C TYR A 88 -1.41 17.01 5.27
N PRO A 89 -2.34 17.40 6.19
CA PRO A 89 -3.50 18.22 5.83
C PRO A 89 -3.14 19.64 5.39
N TYR A 90 -2.03 20.19 5.89
CA TYR A 90 -1.52 21.52 5.57
C TYR A 90 -0.70 21.57 4.27
N MET A 91 -0.26 20.44 3.76
CA MET A 91 0.44 20.33 2.49
C MET A 91 -0.54 20.26 1.32
N SER A 92 -0.12 20.77 0.16
CA SER A 92 -0.86 20.58 -1.09
C SER A 92 -0.79 19.13 -1.59
N ALA A 93 -1.65 18.78 -2.56
CA ALA A 93 -1.59 17.48 -3.22
C ALA A 93 -0.19 17.21 -3.82
N LEU A 94 0.36 18.20 -4.52
CA LEU A 94 1.70 18.12 -5.12
C LEU A 94 2.79 17.91 -4.06
N GLN A 95 2.72 18.64 -2.94
CA GLN A 95 3.71 18.52 -1.86
C GLN A 95 3.64 17.14 -1.18
N ASN A 96 2.45 16.62 -0.94
CA ASN A 96 2.26 15.28 -0.40
C ASN A 96 2.85 14.21 -1.33
N LEU A 97 2.59 14.27 -2.65
CA LEU A 97 3.17 13.31 -3.59
C LEU A 97 4.69 13.45 -3.71
N LYS A 98 5.24 14.67 -3.69
CA LYS A 98 6.70 14.88 -3.65
C LYS A 98 7.34 14.23 -2.41
N LEU A 99 6.69 14.33 -1.25
CA LEU A 99 7.17 13.68 -0.02
C LEU A 99 7.17 12.14 -0.17
N ILE A 100 6.11 11.57 -0.73
CA ILE A 100 6.03 10.13 -1.00
C ILE A 100 7.13 9.68 -1.97
N CYS A 101 7.37 10.43 -3.04
CA CYS A 101 8.46 10.13 -3.96
C CYS A 101 9.82 10.15 -3.26
N LYS A 102 10.08 11.11 -2.36
CA LYS A 102 11.31 11.12 -1.55
C LYS A 102 11.44 9.87 -0.69
N ILE A 103 10.37 9.47 0.00
CA ILE A 103 10.37 8.25 0.85
C ILE A 103 10.61 7.00 0.01
N LYS A 104 9.94 6.90 -1.15
CA LYS A 104 10.08 5.77 -2.08
C LYS A 104 11.35 5.83 -2.94
N GLN A 105 12.08 6.95 -2.90
CA GLN A 105 13.26 7.20 -3.74
C GLN A 105 12.94 7.09 -5.24
N CYS A 106 11.78 7.63 -5.66
CA CYS A 106 11.37 7.69 -7.07
C CYS A 106 11.42 9.13 -7.61
N SER A 107 11.49 9.25 -8.95
CA SER A 107 11.50 10.55 -9.62
C SER A 107 10.16 11.30 -9.45
N PHE A 108 10.22 12.63 -9.47
CA PHE A 108 9.06 13.50 -9.46
C PHE A 108 8.34 13.59 -10.83
N ASP A 109 8.97 13.14 -11.90
CA ASP A 109 8.49 13.30 -13.28
C ASP A 109 7.10 12.68 -13.51
N LYS A 110 6.74 11.67 -12.70
CA LYS A 110 5.47 10.97 -12.81
C LYS A 110 4.31 11.61 -12.03
N ILE A 111 4.60 12.58 -11.17
CA ILE A 111 3.57 13.19 -10.31
C ILE A 111 2.48 13.87 -11.15
N GLU A 112 2.86 14.60 -12.21
CA GLU A 112 1.90 15.26 -13.10
C GLU A 112 1.00 14.24 -13.79
N GLU A 113 1.58 13.18 -14.38
CA GLU A 113 0.85 12.09 -15.04
C GLU A 113 -0.17 11.46 -14.07
N GLN A 114 0.25 11.16 -12.83
CA GLN A 114 -0.62 10.52 -11.85
C GLN A 114 -1.74 11.47 -11.36
N LEU A 115 -1.45 12.74 -11.15
CA LEU A 115 -2.47 13.73 -10.79
C LEU A 115 -3.48 13.96 -11.91
N LYS A 116 -3.05 13.94 -13.17
CA LYS A 116 -3.94 14.00 -14.34
C LYS A 116 -4.82 12.75 -14.42
N LEU A 117 -4.24 11.56 -14.25
CA LEU A 117 -4.96 10.28 -14.27
C LEU A 117 -6.15 10.25 -13.29
N VAL A 118 -5.98 10.85 -12.12
CA VAL A 118 -7.03 10.90 -11.10
C VAL A 118 -7.86 12.20 -11.10
N ASN A 119 -7.73 13.04 -12.13
CA ASN A 119 -8.42 14.33 -12.27
C ASN A 119 -8.21 15.26 -11.05
N LEU A 120 -6.97 15.40 -10.61
CA LEU A 120 -6.57 16.31 -9.51
C LEU A 120 -5.48 17.32 -9.91
N TRP A 121 -5.08 17.37 -11.19
CA TRP A 121 -4.02 18.26 -11.63
C TRP A 121 -4.33 19.75 -11.37
N ASP A 122 -5.56 20.19 -11.65
CA ASP A 122 -5.98 21.58 -11.43
C ASP A 122 -6.06 21.96 -9.95
N ARG A 123 -6.16 20.96 -9.09
CA ARG A 123 -6.17 21.10 -7.62
C ARG A 123 -4.82 20.78 -6.97
N ARG A 124 -3.75 20.61 -7.75
CA ARG A 124 -2.43 20.18 -7.25
C ARG A 124 -1.84 21.07 -6.17
N ASN A 125 -2.17 22.37 -6.20
CA ASN A 125 -1.69 23.36 -5.23
C ASN A 125 -2.65 23.58 -4.06
N SER A 126 -3.86 22.99 -4.09
CA SER A 126 -4.83 23.09 -2.99
C SER A 126 -4.40 22.22 -1.81
N LYS A 127 -4.59 22.72 -0.58
CA LYS A 127 -4.28 21.98 0.65
C LYS A 127 -5.14 20.73 0.76
N PHE A 128 -4.55 19.63 1.21
CA PHE A 128 -5.26 18.35 1.39
C PHE A 128 -6.46 18.48 2.35
N SER A 129 -6.37 19.35 3.36
CA SER A 129 -7.48 19.63 4.28
C SER A 129 -8.76 20.09 3.59
N THR A 130 -8.65 20.74 2.42
CA THR A 130 -9.80 21.25 1.65
C THR A 130 -10.40 20.22 0.69
N PHE A 131 -9.84 19.01 0.63
CA PHE A 131 -10.30 17.97 -0.28
C PHE A 131 -11.55 17.26 0.26
N SER A 132 -12.51 17.01 -0.63
CA SER A 132 -13.62 16.09 -0.33
C SER A 132 -13.09 14.66 -0.12
N LEU A 133 -13.90 13.79 0.48
CA LEU A 133 -13.52 12.39 0.69
C LEU A 133 -13.12 11.71 -0.63
N GLY A 134 -13.88 11.91 -1.70
CA GLY A 134 -13.55 11.36 -3.02
C GLY A 134 -12.24 11.91 -3.59
N MET A 135 -11.93 13.20 -3.41
CA MET A 135 -10.64 13.78 -3.80
C MET A 135 -9.49 13.18 -2.98
N LYS A 136 -9.69 12.96 -1.69
CA LYS A 136 -8.71 12.31 -0.81
C LYS A 136 -8.41 10.88 -1.27
N GLN A 137 -9.43 10.10 -1.63
CA GLN A 137 -9.27 8.75 -2.16
C GLN A 137 -8.55 8.74 -3.51
N ARG A 138 -8.90 9.66 -4.41
CA ARG A 138 -8.21 9.82 -5.70
C ARG A 138 -6.73 10.16 -5.51
N LEU A 139 -6.38 11.03 -4.57
CA LEU A 139 -4.99 11.33 -4.26
C LEU A 139 -4.24 10.09 -3.71
N ALA A 140 -4.90 9.23 -2.92
CA ALA A 140 -4.31 7.98 -2.45
C ALA A 140 -4.01 7.01 -3.60
N ILE A 141 -4.89 6.96 -4.62
CA ILE A 141 -4.64 6.17 -5.84
C ILE A 141 -3.41 6.73 -6.57
N ALA A 142 -3.33 8.05 -6.78
CA ALA A 142 -2.15 8.69 -7.40
C ALA A 142 -0.86 8.37 -6.62
N ALA A 143 -0.91 8.41 -5.29
CA ALA A 143 0.23 8.09 -4.42
C ALA A 143 0.65 6.61 -4.52
N ALA A 144 -0.30 5.70 -4.65
CA ALA A 144 -0.02 4.29 -4.85
C ALA A 144 0.66 4.02 -6.20
N LEU A 145 0.32 4.79 -7.23
CA LEU A 145 0.81 4.61 -8.60
C LEU A 145 2.09 5.39 -8.93
N VAL A 146 2.53 6.32 -8.09
CA VAL A 146 3.59 7.30 -8.40
C VAL A 146 4.94 6.67 -8.78
N ASN A 147 5.23 5.47 -8.28
CA ASN A 147 6.46 4.72 -8.57
C ASN A 147 6.27 3.58 -9.58
N LYS A 148 5.12 3.51 -10.28
CA LYS A 148 4.78 2.44 -11.25
C LYS A 148 4.95 1.04 -10.64
N PRO A 149 4.19 0.71 -9.60
CA PRO A 149 4.31 -0.54 -8.88
C PRO A 149 4.02 -1.77 -9.74
#